data_60bfce15266660b9d57b6c97a5838a49
#
_entry.id   60bfce15266660b9d57b6c97a5838a49
#
_cell.length_a   1.000
_cell.length_b   1.000
_cell.length_c   1.000
_cell.angle_alpha   90.00
_cell.angle_beta   90.00
_cell.angle_gamma   90.00
#
_symmetry.space_group_name_H-M   'P 1'
#
loop_
_entity.id
_entity.type
_entity.pdbx_description
1 polymer ?
#
loop_
_entity_poly.entity_id
_entity_poly.type
_entity_poly.pdbx_seq_one_letter_code
_entity_poly.pdbx_strand_id
1 'polypeptide(L)'
;MTNTSTNTLSVWLVVAAWAALSLILNVFGVFDNPPDKPPLALLISVILPPTLFVIAFVLSWRLRTLSLSLDLRLLTAMQAWRIIGAMFLVLMTFHLLPGTFAWPAGVGDIIVGAYALFVVLAISRRTPNWRRHVILLNILGLLDFIGRRLSPLSGETSKRNLRSP
;
A
#
# COMPACT_ATOMS: atom_id res chain seq x y z
N MET A 1 10.18 11.39 -33.26
CA MET A 1 10.84 10.65 -32.18
C MET A 1 10.94 11.56 -30.97
N THR A 2 9.88 11.65 -30.17
CA THR A 2 9.72 12.70 -29.18
C THR A 2 9.61 12.13 -27.77
N ASN A 3 10.57 12.49 -26.94
CA ASN A 3 10.48 12.74 -25.48
C ASN A 3 9.83 11.70 -24.54
N THR A 4 9.90 10.42 -24.82
CA THR A 4 9.51 9.41 -23.83
C THR A 4 10.48 9.33 -22.64
N SER A 5 11.75 9.61 -22.86
CA SER A 5 12.80 9.54 -21.84
C SER A 5 12.69 10.66 -20.78
N THR A 6 12.34 11.88 -21.19
CA THR A 6 12.19 13.02 -20.27
C THR A 6 10.99 12.86 -19.35
N ASN A 7 9.88 12.30 -19.83
CA ASN A 7 8.69 12.08 -19.00
C ASN A 7 8.91 11.00 -17.94
N THR A 8 9.65 9.94 -18.29
CA THR A 8 9.98 8.86 -17.34
C THR A 8 10.91 9.36 -16.23
N LEU A 9 11.92 10.16 -16.59
CA LEU A 9 12.83 10.76 -15.60
C LEU A 9 12.08 11.66 -14.60
N SER A 10 11.15 12.49 -15.10
CA SER A 10 10.34 13.36 -14.24
C SER A 10 9.50 12.57 -13.24
N VAL A 11 8.91 11.44 -13.63
CA VAL A 11 8.15 10.57 -12.72
C VAL A 11 9.06 10.01 -11.62
N TRP A 12 10.24 9.50 -11.99
CA TRP A 12 11.19 8.96 -11.02
C TRP A 12 11.71 10.04 -10.05
N LEU A 13 11.93 11.25 -10.53
CA LEU A 13 12.33 12.38 -9.68
C LEU A 13 11.24 12.74 -8.66
N VAL A 14 9.97 12.74 -9.07
CA VAL A 14 8.85 13.01 -8.15
C VAL A 14 8.74 11.90 -7.09
N VAL A 15 8.87 10.64 -7.48
CA VAL A 15 8.84 9.50 -6.55
C VAL A 15 10.03 9.56 -5.58
N ALA A 16 11.24 9.84 -6.09
CA ALA A 16 12.43 9.96 -5.26
C ALA A 16 12.34 11.15 -4.29
N ALA A 17 11.85 12.30 -4.75
CA ALA A 17 11.63 13.47 -3.91
C ALA A 17 10.60 13.20 -2.80
N TRP A 18 9.51 12.50 -3.13
CA TRP A 18 8.52 12.08 -2.14
C TRP A 18 9.12 11.12 -1.10
N ALA A 19 9.88 10.11 -1.55
CA ALA A 19 10.54 9.17 -0.65
C ALA A 19 11.54 9.87 0.27
N ALA A 20 12.37 10.77 -0.28
CA ALA A 20 13.31 11.56 0.50
C ALA A 20 12.60 12.46 1.52
N LEU A 21 11.53 13.15 1.12
CA LEU A 21 10.74 13.97 2.02
C LEU A 21 10.13 13.14 3.15
N SER A 22 9.58 11.97 2.84
CA SER A 22 9.01 11.07 3.85
C SER A 22 10.06 10.58 4.85
N LEU A 23 11.26 10.25 4.39
CA LEU A 23 12.37 9.87 5.26
C LEU A 23 12.82 11.04 6.15
N ILE A 24 12.97 12.24 5.59
CA ILE A 24 13.34 13.43 6.33
C ILE A 24 12.30 13.72 7.43
N LEU A 25 11.02 13.74 7.10
CA LEU A 25 9.94 13.97 8.05
C LEU A 25 9.92 12.92 9.18
N ASN A 26 10.26 11.67 8.85
CA ASN A 26 10.38 10.60 9.85
C ASN A 26 11.56 10.86 10.80
N VAL A 27 12.73 11.20 10.27
CA VAL A 27 13.93 11.50 11.09
C VAL A 27 13.69 12.70 12.03
N PHE A 28 12.92 13.69 11.59
CA PHE A 28 12.53 14.83 12.42
C PHE A 28 11.37 14.54 13.40
N GLY A 29 10.90 13.30 13.49
CA GLY A 29 9.86 12.91 14.43
C GLY A 29 8.46 13.48 14.11
N VAL A 30 8.23 13.95 12.88
CA VAL A 30 6.92 14.52 12.48
C VAL A 30 5.80 13.48 12.59
N PHE A 31 6.15 12.21 12.48
CA PHE A 31 5.21 11.09 12.60
C PHE A 31 5.12 10.53 14.02
N ASP A 32 5.92 11.05 14.96
CA ASP A 32 5.86 10.66 16.35
C ASP A 32 4.59 11.24 16.97
N ASN A 33 3.72 10.36 17.43
CA ASN A 33 2.47 10.76 18.05
C ASN A 33 2.40 10.31 19.51
N PRO A 34 1.95 11.18 20.40
CA PRO A 34 1.55 10.77 21.74
C PRO A 34 0.44 9.70 21.66
N PRO A 35 0.44 8.70 22.56
CA PRO A 35 -0.53 7.61 22.54
C PRO A 35 -1.99 8.07 22.57
N ASP A 36 -2.26 9.28 23.05
CA ASP A 36 -3.60 9.84 23.24
C ASP A 36 -4.11 10.66 22.03
N LYS A 37 -3.29 10.86 20.99
CA LYS A 37 -3.68 11.68 19.84
C LYS A 37 -3.73 10.83 18.55
N PRO A 38 -4.72 11.10 17.66
CA PRO A 38 -4.77 10.44 16.37
C PRO A 38 -3.54 10.83 15.52
N PRO A 39 -2.93 9.88 14.79
CA PRO A 39 -1.72 10.12 13.98
C PRO A 39 -2.04 10.90 12.70
N LEU A 40 -2.45 12.16 12.82
CA LEU A 40 -2.90 12.98 11.69
C LEU A 40 -1.82 13.18 10.63
N ALA A 41 -0.57 13.42 11.04
CA ALA A 41 0.55 13.59 10.11
C ALA A 41 0.77 12.33 9.27
N LEU A 42 0.73 11.15 9.90
CA LEU A 42 0.84 9.87 9.21
C LEU A 42 -0.36 9.64 8.28
N LEU A 43 -1.58 9.93 8.73
CA LEU A 43 -2.79 9.79 7.92
C LEU A 43 -2.74 10.67 6.68
N ILE A 44 -2.36 11.94 6.82
CA ILE A 44 -2.23 12.87 5.71
C ILE A 44 -1.15 12.36 4.74
N SER A 45 0.02 11.94 5.23
CA SER A 45 1.11 11.46 4.38
C SER A 45 0.74 10.23 3.56
N VAL A 46 -0.15 9.37 4.07
CA VAL A 46 -0.61 8.16 3.37
C VAL A 46 -1.75 8.46 2.39
N ILE A 47 -2.67 9.37 2.74
CA ILE A 47 -3.86 9.65 1.93
C ILE A 47 -3.56 10.67 0.82
N LEU A 48 -2.69 11.64 1.09
CA LEU A 48 -2.42 12.76 0.18
C LEU A 48 -1.87 12.30 -1.20
N PRO A 49 -0.86 11.43 -1.30
CA PRO A 49 -0.31 11.04 -2.60
C PRO A 49 -1.31 10.35 -3.53
N PRO A 50 -2.06 9.31 -3.09
CA PRO A 50 -3.04 8.69 -3.96
C PRO A 50 -4.18 9.64 -4.33
N THR A 51 -4.58 10.54 -3.42
CA THR A 51 -5.60 11.55 -3.71
C THR A 51 -5.13 12.53 -4.78
N LEU A 52 -3.91 13.06 -4.63
CA LEU A 52 -3.30 13.94 -5.64
C LEU A 52 -3.13 13.23 -6.99
N PHE A 53 -2.74 11.94 -6.96
CA PHE A 53 -2.65 11.15 -8.19
C PHE A 53 -4.01 11.01 -8.87
N VAL A 54 -5.09 10.69 -8.14
CA VAL A 54 -6.44 10.58 -8.71
C VAL A 54 -6.90 11.93 -9.29
N ILE A 55 -6.71 13.03 -8.57
CA ILE A 55 -7.03 14.37 -9.05
C ILE A 55 -6.26 14.68 -10.34
N ALA A 56 -4.95 14.47 -10.34
CA ALA A 56 -4.10 14.70 -11.50
C ALA A 56 -4.46 13.80 -12.69
N PHE A 57 -4.84 12.54 -12.43
CA PHE A 57 -5.31 11.60 -13.46
C PHE A 57 -6.61 12.07 -14.12
N VAL A 58 -7.54 12.62 -13.34
CA VAL A 58 -8.80 13.15 -13.87
C VAL A 58 -8.58 14.43 -14.67
N LEU A 59 -7.73 15.34 -14.16
CA LEU A 59 -7.52 16.67 -14.76
C LEU A 59 -6.54 16.66 -15.94
N SER A 60 -5.55 15.74 -15.94
CA SER A 60 -4.47 15.73 -16.94
C SER A 60 -4.63 14.60 -17.94
N TRP A 61 -4.98 14.94 -19.17
CA TRP A 61 -5.01 14.00 -20.29
C TRP A 61 -3.64 13.31 -20.50
N ARG A 62 -2.55 14.04 -20.33
CA ARG A 62 -1.18 13.50 -20.50
C ARG A 62 -0.89 12.41 -19.47
N LEU A 63 -1.23 12.64 -18.19
CA LEU A 63 -1.05 11.66 -17.13
C LEU A 63 -1.93 10.41 -17.36
N ARG A 64 -3.16 10.62 -17.79
CA ARG A 64 -4.08 9.54 -18.13
C ARG A 64 -3.55 8.65 -19.26
N THR A 65 -3.08 9.27 -20.35
CA THR A 65 -2.50 8.51 -21.49
C THR A 65 -1.25 7.76 -21.06
N LEU A 66 -0.38 8.39 -20.27
CA LEU A 66 0.84 7.77 -19.75
C LEU A 66 0.50 6.59 -18.82
N SER A 67 -0.43 6.76 -17.89
CA SER A 67 -0.83 5.70 -16.97
C SER A 67 -1.48 4.51 -17.69
N LEU A 68 -2.26 4.76 -18.72
CA LEU A 68 -2.90 3.71 -19.54
C LEU A 68 -1.91 3.02 -20.50
N SER A 69 -0.76 3.62 -20.78
CA SER A 69 0.30 3.02 -21.59
C SER A 69 1.25 2.13 -20.79
N LEU A 70 1.17 2.12 -19.46
CA LEU A 70 2.01 1.29 -18.62
C LEU A 70 1.68 -0.20 -18.79
N ASP A 71 2.71 -1.03 -18.75
CA ASP A 71 2.51 -2.49 -18.83
C ASP A 71 1.81 -3.00 -17.57
N LEU A 72 0.61 -3.52 -17.74
CA LEU A 72 -0.21 -4.08 -16.67
C LEU A 72 0.52 -5.23 -15.94
N ARG A 73 1.36 -5.99 -16.65
CA ARG A 73 2.15 -7.09 -16.04
C ARG A 73 3.15 -6.53 -15.04
N LEU A 74 3.85 -5.46 -15.42
CA LEU A 74 4.83 -4.81 -14.55
C LEU A 74 4.16 -4.23 -13.31
N LEU A 75 3.04 -3.51 -13.50
CA LEU A 75 2.27 -2.96 -12.38
C LEU A 75 1.76 -4.05 -11.42
N THR A 76 1.30 -5.18 -11.98
CA THR A 76 0.85 -6.32 -11.17
C THR A 76 2.03 -6.99 -10.47
N ALA A 77 3.17 -7.17 -11.16
CA ALA A 77 4.38 -7.77 -10.59
C ALA A 77 4.94 -6.94 -9.44
N MET A 78 4.83 -5.62 -9.51
CA MET A 78 5.23 -4.75 -8.40
C MET A 78 4.45 -5.04 -7.11
N GLN A 79 3.25 -5.57 -7.16
CA GLN A 79 2.52 -5.96 -5.94
C GLN A 79 3.12 -7.19 -5.25
N ALA A 80 3.95 -7.98 -5.93
CA ALA A 80 4.63 -9.13 -5.32
C ALA A 80 5.62 -8.73 -4.21
N TRP A 81 6.12 -7.47 -4.20
CA TRP A 81 6.98 -6.97 -3.12
C TRP A 81 6.32 -7.07 -1.74
N ARG A 82 5.00 -7.13 -1.67
CA ARG A 82 4.23 -7.30 -0.44
C ARG A 82 4.56 -8.59 0.32
N ILE A 83 5.15 -9.58 -0.35
CA ILE A 83 5.66 -10.79 0.32
C ILE A 83 6.67 -10.43 1.43
N ILE A 84 7.37 -9.29 1.31
CA ILE A 84 8.25 -8.75 2.36
C ILE A 84 7.46 -8.48 3.66
N GLY A 85 6.14 -8.30 3.59
CA GLY A 85 5.27 -8.21 4.77
C GLY A 85 5.33 -9.45 5.69
N ALA A 86 5.85 -10.59 5.22
CA ALA A 86 6.23 -11.71 6.08
C ALA A 86 7.16 -11.28 7.23
N MET A 87 7.94 -10.21 7.04
CA MET A 87 8.80 -9.64 8.09
C MET A 87 7.99 -9.21 9.33
N PHE A 88 6.73 -8.82 9.19
CA PHE A 88 5.87 -8.51 10.35
C PHE A 88 5.68 -9.72 11.26
N LEU A 89 5.58 -10.93 10.68
CA LEU A 89 5.48 -12.17 11.46
C LEU A 89 6.81 -12.48 12.17
N VAL A 90 7.92 -12.22 11.49
CA VAL A 90 9.26 -12.38 12.09
C VAL A 90 9.44 -11.40 13.25
N LEU A 91 9.11 -10.12 13.08
CA LEU A 91 9.19 -9.11 14.14
C LEU A 91 8.30 -9.44 15.33
N MET A 92 7.16 -10.09 15.09
CA MET A 92 6.29 -10.59 16.16
C MET A 92 6.98 -11.67 16.99
N THR A 93 7.74 -12.60 16.39
CA THR A 93 8.45 -13.64 17.14
C THR A 93 9.52 -13.08 18.07
N PHE A 94 10.07 -11.91 17.73
CA PHE A 94 11.00 -11.15 18.58
C PHE A 94 10.31 -10.19 19.55
N HIS A 95 8.98 -10.26 19.70
CA HIS A 95 8.18 -9.37 20.56
C HIS A 95 8.30 -7.87 20.23
N LEU A 96 8.76 -7.52 19.01
CA LEU A 96 8.88 -6.14 18.53
C LEU A 96 7.56 -5.58 18.01
N LEU A 97 6.61 -6.46 17.66
CA LEU A 97 5.28 -6.06 17.19
C LEU A 97 4.20 -6.88 17.90
N PRO A 98 3.05 -6.24 18.25
CA PRO A 98 1.92 -6.95 18.82
C PRO A 98 1.29 -7.89 17.80
N GLY A 99 0.94 -9.12 18.24
CA GLY A 99 0.37 -10.15 17.37
C GLY A 99 -0.94 -9.73 16.71
N THR A 100 -1.76 -8.92 17.39
CA THR A 100 -3.01 -8.37 16.86
C THR A 100 -2.83 -7.54 15.59
N PHE A 101 -1.66 -6.95 15.41
CA PHE A 101 -1.28 -6.22 14.19
C PHE A 101 -0.49 -7.10 13.22
N ALA A 102 0.52 -7.81 13.73
CA ALA A 102 1.48 -8.54 12.90
C ALA A 102 0.85 -9.69 12.11
N TRP A 103 -0.11 -10.42 12.71
CA TRP A 103 -0.81 -11.52 12.05
C TRP A 103 -1.62 -11.07 10.83
N PRO A 104 -2.62 -10.18 10.95
CA PRO A 104 -3.40 -9.77 9.79
C PRO A 104 -2.55 -9.04 8.75
N ALA A 105 -1.58 -8.22 9.18
CA ALA A 105 -0.71 -7.50 8.27
C ALA A 105 0.23 -8.45 7.48
N GLY A 106 0.93 -9.35 8.17
CA GLY A 106 1.87 -10.26 7.54
C GLY A 106 1.21 -11.30 6.64
N VAL A 107 0.15 -11.94 7.12
CA VAL A 107 -0.58 -12.96 6.35
C VAL A 107 -1.30 -12.32 5.15
N GLY A 108 -1.94 -11.17 5.33
CA GLY A 108 -2.58 -10.44 4.24
C GLY A 108 -1.60 -10.07 3.13
N ASP A 109 -0.44 -9.53 3.49
CA ASP A 109 0.61 -9.19 2.53
C ASP A 109 1.16 -10.40 1.78
N ILE A 110 1.40 -11.52 2.47
CA ILE A 110 1.84 -12.76 1.83
C ILE A 110 0.81 -13.25 0.81
N ILE A 111 -0.47 -13.28 1.19
CA ILE A 111 -1.55 -13.74 0.31
C ILE A 111 -1.65 -12.85 -0.92
N VAL A 112 -1.70 -11.53 -0.74
CA VAL A 112 -1.81 -10.58 -1.86
C VAL A 112 -0.58 -10.65 -2.75
N GLY A 113 0.63 -10.70 -2.17
CA GLY A 113 1.87 -10.79 -2.93
C GLY A 113 2.01 -12.09 -3.72
N ALA A 114 1.68 -13.24 -3.12
CA ALA A 114 1.68 -14.53 -3.80
C ALA A 114 0.62 -14.59 -4.91
N TYR A 115 -0.59 -14.06 -4.65
CA TYR A 115 -1.64 -13.98 -5.65
C TYR A 115 -1.26 -13.05 -6.82
N ALA A 116 -0.49 -11.98 -6.57
CA ALA A 116 0.03 -11.11 -7.63
C ALA A 116 0.90 -11.87 -8.64
N LEU A 117 1.77 -12.78 -8.17
CA LEU A 117 2.59 -13.63 -9.06
C LEU A 117 1.72 -14.53 -9.94
N PHE A 118 0.68 -15.16 -9.34
CA PHE A 118 -0.28 -15.94 -10.11
C PHE A 118 -0.99 -15.09 -11.18
N VAL A 119 -1.41 -13.88 -10.83
CA VAL A 119 -2.10 -12.96 -11.76
C VAL A 119 -1.17 -12.53 -12.90
N VAL A 120 0.11 -12.27 -12.64
CA VAL A 120 1.12 -11.99 -13.68
C VAL A 120 1.21 -13.14 -14.68
N LEU A 121 1.24 -14.39 -14.20
CA LEU A 121 1.24 -15.57 -15.06
C LEU A 121 -0.07 -15.67 -15.87
N ALA A 122 -1.21 -15.41 -15.26
CA ALA A 122 -2.50 -15.40 -15.93
C ALA A 122 -2.57 -14.37 -17.08
N ILE A 123 -2.04 -13.14 -16.84
CA ILE A 123 -1.94 -12.10 -17.86
C ILE A 123 -1.00 -12.56 -18.98
N SER A 124 0.17 -13.12 -18.64
CA SER A 124 1.19 -13.54 -19.61
C SER A 124 0.69 -14.67 -20.51
N ARG A 125 -0.07 -15.61 -19.94
CA ARG A 125 -0.66 -16.74 -20.66
C ARG A 125 -2.00 -16.40 -21.34
N ARG A 126 -2.50 -15.19 -21.17
CA ARG A 126 -3.80 -14.73 -21.67
C ARG A 126 -4.94 -15.71 -21.33
N THR A 127 -4.97 -16.22 -20.10
CA THR A 127 -6.05 -17.12 -19.65
C THR A 127 -7.42 -16.45 -19.76
N PRO A 128 -8.52 -17.19 -20.02
CA PRO A 128 -9.84 -16.60 -20.31
C PRO A 128 -10.34 -15.58 -19.27
N ASN A 129 -9.93 -15.73 -18.01
CA ASN A 129 -10.43 -14.92 -16.89
C ASN A 129 -9.37 -13.97 -16.28
N TRP A 130 -8.24 -13.70 -16.96
CA TRP A 130 -7.16 -12.90 -16.39
C TRP A 130 -7.62 -11.52 -15.87
N ARG A 131 -8.58 -10.87 -16.53
CA ARG A 131 -9.12 -9.57 -16.09
C ARG A 131 -9.81 -9.64 -14.73
N ARG A 132 -10.55 -10.73 -14.46
CA ARG A 132 -11.20 -10.96 -13.17
C ARG A 132 -10.16 -11.14 -12.06
N HIS A 133 -9.08 -11.86 -12.34
CA HIS A 133 -7.98 -12.02 -11.39
C HIS A 133 -7.28 -10.70 -11.06
N VAL A 134 -7.08 -9.81 -12.04
CA VAL A 134 -6.55 -8.47 -11.80
C VAL A 134 -7.49 -7.66 -10.90
N ILE A 135 -8.80 -7.66 -11.17
CA ILE A 135 -9.78 -6.95 -10.35
C ILE A 135 -9.81 -7.51 -8.92
N LEU A 136 -9.85 -8.82 -8.77
CA LEU A 136 -9.83 -9.48 -7.46
C LEU A 136 -8.56 -9.14 -6.67
N LEU A 137 -7.39 -9.14 -7.32
CA LEU A 137 -6.13 -8.75 -6.68
C LEU A 137 -6.19 -7.32 -6.11
N ASN A 138 -6.72 -6.38 -6.90
CA ASN A 138 -6.84 -4.99 -6.45
C ASN A 138 -7.85 -4.85 -5.30
N ILE A 139 -8.99 -5.55 -5.37
CA ILE A 139 -9.98 -5.58 -4.28
C ILE A 139 -9.36 -6.17 -3.01
N LEU A 140 -8.69 -7.31 -3.10
CA LEU A 140 -8.01 -7.94 -1.96
C LEU A 140 -6.96 -7.03 -1.35
N GLY A 141 -6.14 -6.39 -2.19
CA GLY A 141 -5.13 -5.44 -1.73
C GLY A 141 -5.73 -4.23 -1.01
N LEU A 142 -6.88 -3.74 -1.47
CA LEU A 142 -7.60 -2.64 -0.83
C LEU A 142 -8.25 -3.08 0.50
N LEU A 143 -8.88 -4.25 0.52
CA LEU A 143 -9.49 -4.81 1.73
C LEU A 143 -8.45 -5.08 2.81
N ASP A 144 -7.29 -5.62 2.45
CA ASP A 144 -6.17 -5.83 3.37
C ASP A 144 -5.70 -4.49 3.98
N PHE A 145 -5.62 -3.44 3.18
CA PHE A 145 -5.26 -2.10 3.65
C PHE A 145 -6.30 -1.51 4.62
N ILE A 146 -7.60 -1.68 4.33
CA ILE A 146 -8.70 -1.20 5.18
C ILE A 146 -8.78 -2.02 6.47
N GLY A 147 -8.66 -3.35 6.38
CA GLY A 147 -8.75 -4.25 7.53
C GLY A 147 -7.72 -3.97 8.62
N ARG A 148 -6.51 -3.58 8.23
CA ARG A 148 -5.45 -3.18 9.18
C ARG A 148 -5.82 -1.94 10.00
N ARG A 149 -6.67 -1.06 9.48
CA ARG A 149 -7.09 0.16 10.17
C ARG A 149 -8.19 -0.07 11.19
N LEU A 150 -9.02 -1.09 11.00
CA LEU A 150 -10.15 -1.39 11.87
C LEU A 150 -9.76 -2.27 13.06
N SER A 151 -8.66 -2.99 12.98
CA SER A 151 -8.15 -3.91 13.99
C SER A 151 -7.81 -3.25 15.36
N PRO A 152 -7.21 -2.05 15.43
CA PRO A 152 -6.93 -1.40 16.72
C PRO A 152 -8.19 -0.95 17.47
N LEU A 153 -9.27 -0.61 16.75
CA LEU A 153 -10.49 -0.07 17.34
C LEU A 153 -11.32 -1.13 18.11
N SER A 154 -11.20 -2.40 17.71
CA SER A 154 -11.92 -3.50 18.36
C SER A 154 -11.29 -3.96 19.69
N GLY A 155 -9.99 -3.74 19.85
CA GLY A 155 -9.27 -4.12 21.09
C GLY A 155 -9.51 -3.18 22.28
N GLU A 156 -9.79 -1.90 22.04
CA GLU A 156 -10.02 -0.92 23.10
C GLU A 156 -11.44 -1.00 23.68
N THR A 157 -12.43 -1.31 22.87
CA THR A 157 -13.82 -1.48 23.33
C THR A 157 -13.96 -2.69 24.24
N SER A 158 -13.22 -3.78 23.99
CA SER A 158 -13.25 -4.98 24.85
C SER A 158 -12.65 -4.73 26.23
N LYS A 159 -11.57 -3.93 26.30
CA LYS A 159 -10.93 -3.60 27.61
C LYS A 159 -11.74 -2.62 28.45
N ARG A 160 -12.56 -1.78 27.83
CA ARG A 160 -13.40 -0.81 28.53
C ARG A 160 -14.59 -1.49 29.21
N ASN A 161 -15.17 -2.51 28.58
CA ASN A 161 -16.31 -3.28 29.14
C ASN A 161 -15.92 -4.22 30.29
N LEU A 162 -14.63 -4.56 30.43
CA LEU A 162 -14.14 -5.40 31.54
C LEU A 162 -13.71 -4.57 32.78
N ARG A 163 -13.77 -3.25 32.73
CA ARG A 163 -13.40 -2.34 33.83
C ARG A 163 -14.59 -1.59 34.44
N SER A 164 -15.81 -1.85 34.03
CA SER A 164 -17.00 -1.36 34.75
C SER A 164 -17.29 -2.29 35.94
N PRO A 165 -17.28 -1.78 37.20
CA PRO A 165 -17.59 -2.55 38.39
C PRO A 165 -19.04 -3.00 38.42
#